data_fa49417bc7ba8e04963be6a38cb427a9
#
_entry.id   fa49417bc7ba8e04963be6a38cb427a9
#
_cell.length_a   1.000
_cell.length_b   1.000
_cell.length_c   1.000
_cell.angle_alpha   90.00
_cell.angle_beta   90.00
_cell.angle_gamma   90.00
#
_symmetry.space_group_name_H-M   'P 1'
#
loop_
_entity.id
_entity.type
_entity.pdbx_description
1 polymer ?
#
loop_
_entity_poly.entity_id
_entity_poly.type
_entity_poly.pdbx_seq_one_letter_code
_entity_poly.pdbx_strand_id
1 'polypeptide(L)'
;MSHLITIKAGAADFAGLKQVRETLKLSVRAFLHRQATYGWLQLLNSHPLFTELVKARPRLICKIYRPYLSNTMNCSQRVHLLGQHYRFIFRHGLGPLTVQAARGAVLLASVEGKSGASYQLRLRAIEPMEREGELVLQLVHNGDLVYSSAFSFFQGERGMVLGIGCMQGPNSERGLQLIKDATRELHGLRPKNLMVKLLGQIGYDHGCTELRLVGNTNRTVCGATRQGKVHADYDALWQELDANLRADGDYQLACMAIAAPDLAGIPSKKRSEARKRHETLSTLSATIAASLHAPRFEAVATPLGQQYATLASAAREDDEYALA
;
A
#
# COMPACT_ATOMS: atom_id res chain seq x y z
N MET A 1 -30.05 -5.52 -8.39
CA MET A 1 -29.34 -6.76 -8.74
C MET A 1 -27.84 -6.47 -8.80
N SER A 2 -27.04 -7.04 -7.92
CA SER A 2 -25.58 -6.90 -7.98
C SER A 2 -25.09 -7.68 -9.19
N HIS A 3 -24.48 -6.98 -10.15
CA HIS A 3 -23.87 -7.65 -11.29
C HIS A 3 -22.66 -8.48 -10.83
N LEU A 4 -22.72 -9.78 -11.12
CA LEU A 4 -21.63 -10.71 -10.82
C LEU A 4 -20.34 -10.26 -11.53
N ILE A 5 -19.25 -10.11 -10.78
CA ILE A 5 -17.94 -9.79 -11.34
C ILE A 5 -17.44 -11.01 -12.11
N THR A 6 -17.16 -10.83 -13.38
CA THR A 6 -16.63 -11.88 -14.27
C THR A 6 -15.26 -11.48 -14.80
N ILE A 7 -14.54 -12.45 -15.35
CA ILE A 7 -13.21 -12.21 -15.93
C ILE A 7 -13.25 -11.16 -17.07
N LYS A 8 -14.36 -11.06 -17.79
CA LYS A 8 -14.54 -10.10 -18.91
C LYS A 8 -14.47 -8.65 -18.43
N ALA A 9 -14.90 -8.36 -17.19
CA ALA A 9 -14.83 -7.02 -16.64
C ALA A 9 -13.40 -6.47 -16.52
N GLY A 10 -12.37 -7.34 -16.49
CA GLY A 10 -10.96 -6.93 -16.48
C GLY A 10 -10.46 -6.29 -17.78
N ALA A 11 -11.25 -6.34 -18.86
CA ALA A 11 -10.96 -5.69 -20.13
C ALA A 11 -11.83 -4.45 -20.39
N ALA A 12 -12.59 -3.96 -19.39
CA ALA A 12 -13.53 -2.86 -19.55
C ALA A 12 -12.86 -1.51 -19.90
N ASP A 13 -11.59 -1.31 -19.55
CA ASP A 13 -10.84 -0.09 -19.88
C ASP A 13 -10.39 0.00 -21.34
N PHE A 14 -10.63 -1.05 -22.12
CA PHE A 14 -10.25 -1.10 -23.53
C PHE A 14 -11.47 -1.01 -24.44
N ALA A 15 -11.30 -0.51 -25.67
CA ALA A 15 -12.33 -0.41 -26.66
C ALA A 15 -11.95 -1.10 -27.99
N GLY A 16 -12.96 -1.47 -28.79
CA GLY A 16 -12.80 -2.02 -30.14
C GLY A 16 -11.93 -3.31 -30.16
N LEU A 17 -11.13 -3.46 -31.21
CA LEU A 17 -10.26 -4.64 -31.40
C LEU A 17 -9.29 -4.89 -30.23
N LYS A 18 -8.87 -3.83 -29.56
CA LYS A 18 -7.99 -3.94 -28.38
C LYS A 18 -8.72 -4.64 -27.22
N GLN A 19 -9.98 -4.32 -26.99
CA GLN A 19 -10.81 -4.97 -25.98
C GLN A 19 -10.98 -6.48 -26.28
N VAL A 20 -11.25 -6.84 -27.53
CA VAL A 20 -11.38 -8.24 -27.97
C VAL A 20 -10.08 -8.99 -27.71
N ARG A 21 -8.94 -8.42 -28.11
CA ARG A 21 -7.62 -9.01 -27.90
C ARG A 21 -7.30 -9.21 -26.42
N GLU A 22 -7.52 -8.21 -25.58
CA GLU A 22 -7.24 -8.29 -24.14
C GLU A 22 -8.21 -9.26 -23.44
N THR A 23 -9.48 -9.32 -23.86
CA THR A 23 -10.45 -10.31 -23.37
C THR A 23 -10.00 -11.74 -23.72
N LEU A 24 -9.54 -11.96 -24.95
CA LEU A 24 -9.04 -13.29 -25.38
C LEU A 24 -7.82 -13.69 -24.55
N LYS A 25 -6.83 -12.82 -24.42
CA LYS A 25 -5.65 -13.09 -23.60
C LYS A 25 -6.02 -13.41 -22.15
N LEU A 26 -6.98 -12.65 -21.59
CA LEU A 26 -7.44 -12.85 -20.24
C LEU A 26 -8.17 -14.17 -20.07
N SER A 27 -8.99 -14.56 -21.06
CA SER A 27 -9.67 -15.86 -21.09
C SER A 27 -8.70 -17.03 -21.15
N VAL A 28 -7.66 -16.94 -21.99
CA VAL A 28 -6.61 -17.96 -22.05
C VAL A 28 -5.88 -18.09 -20.70
N ARG A 29 -5.49 -16.99 -20.08
CA ARG A 29 -4.86 -17.00 -18.75
C ARG A 29 -5.79 -17.58 -17.68
N ALA A 30 -7.08 -17.23 -17.72
CA ALA A 30 -8.08 -17.77 -16.81
C ALA A 30 -8.23 -19.29 -16.95
N PHE A 31 -8.18 -19.80 -18.16
CA PHE A 31 -8.21 -21.24 -18.43
C PHE A 31 -6.95 -21.95 -17.92
N LEU A 32 -5.76 -21.41 -18.22
CA LEU A 32 -4.48 -21.97 -17.77
C LEU A 32 -4.35 -21.98 -16.23
N HIS A 33 -4.96 -21.01 -15.54
CA HIS A 33 -4.91 -20.87 -14.08
C HIS A 33 -6.30 -21.01 -13.46
N ARG A 34 -7.12 -21.93 -13.95
CA ARG A 34 -8.56 -22.04 -13.62
C ARG A 34 -8.87 -22.06 -12.12
N GLN A 35 -8.09 -22.79 -11.32
CA GLN A 35 -8.29 -22.86 -9.87
C GLN A 35 -8.07 -21.50 -9.20
N ALA A 36 -6.94 -20.85 -9.49
CA ALA A 36 -6.63 -19.53 -8.95
C ALA A 36 -7.64 -18.49 -9.41
N THR A 37 -8.07 -18.57 -10.70
CA THR A 37 -9.10 -17.70 -11.25
C THR A 37 -10.44 -17.86 -10.54
N TYR A 38 -10.86 -19.08 -10.30
CA TYR A 38 -12.10 -19.38 -9.58
C TYR A 38 -12.06 -18.80 -8.16
N GLY A 39 -11.02 -19.08 -7.38
CA GLY A 39 -10.86 -18.53 -6.03
C GLY A 39 -10.79 -17.01 -6.00
N TRP A 40 -10.13 -16.41 -7.01
CA TRP A 40 -10.09 -14.95 -7.14
C TRP A 40 -11.46 -14.34 -7.43
N LEU A 41 -12.21 -14.90 -8.38
CA LEU A 41 -13.57 -14.43 -8.69
C LEU A 41 -14.55 -14.67 -7.54
N GLN A 42 -14.41 -15.78 -6.78
CA GLN A 42 -15.18 -15.98 -5.56
C GLN A 42 -14.90 -14.86 -4.55
N LEU A 43 -13.63 -14.53 -4.30
CA LEU A 43 -13.27 -13.44 -3.40
C LEU A 43 -13.85 -12.10 -3.88
N LEU A 44 -13.71 -11.77 -5.17
CA LEU A 44 -14.23 -10.51 -5.72
C LEU A 44 -15.76 -10.42 -5.66
N ASN A 45 -16.47 -11.53 -5.61
CA ASN A 45 -17.93 -11.58 -5.49
C ASN A 45 -18.39 -11.77 -4.03
N SER A 46 -17.50 -11.88 -3.05
CA SER A 46 -17.85 -12.13 -1.66
C SER A 46 -18.29 -10.88 -0.91
N HIS A 47 -18.00 -9.68 -1.40
CA HIS A 47 -18.29 -8.43 -0.70
C HIS A 47 -18.61 -7.29 -1.68
N PRO A 48 -19.64 -6.46 -1.40
CA PRO A 48 -20.08 -5.37 -2.31
C PRO A 48 -18.99 -4.35 -2.66
N LEU A 49 -18.06 -4.07 -1.73
CA LEU A 49 -16.95 -3.13 -1.98
C LEU A 49 -16.05 -3.55 -3.14
N PHE A 50 -15.95 -4.84 -3.43
CA PHE A 50 -15.21 -5.29 -4.63
C PHE A 50 -15.87 -4.84 -5.92
N THR A 51 -17.19 -4.75 -5.97
CA THR A 51 -17.90 -4.19 -7.14
C THR A 51 -17.49 -2.74 -7.37
N GLU A 52 -17.39 -1.95 -6.30
CA GLU A 52 -16.95 -0.55 -6.39
C GLU A 52 -15.44 -0.43 -6.74
N LEU A 53 -14.61 -1.31 -6.20
CA LEU A 53 -13.19 -1.37 -6.53
C LEU A 53 -12.97 -1.75 -8.00
N VAL A 54 -13.69 -2.76 -8.50
CA VAL A 54 -13.59 -3.20 -9.91
C VAL A 54 -14.14 -2.14 -10.85
N LYS A 55 -15.23 -1.43 -10.50
CA LYS A 55 -15.72 -0.28 -11.28
C LYS A 55 -14.68 0.84 -11.35
N ALA A 56 -14.01 1.15 -10.23
CA ALA A 56 -12.98 2.18 -10.19
C ALA A 56 -11.69 1.74 -10.92
N ARG A 57 -11.33 0.45 -10.83
CA ARG A 57 -10.08 -0.13 -11.34
C ARG A 57 -10.31 -1.54 -11.90
N PRO A 58 -10.83 -1.68 -13.15
CA PRO A 58 -11.11 -2.98 -13.76
C PRO A 58 -9.91 -3.91 -13.85
N ARG A 59 -8.70 -3.35 -13.94
CA ARG A 59 -7.43 -4.10 -13.97
C ARG A 59 -7.15 -4.87 -12.69
N LEU A 60 -7.87 -4.61 -11.58
CA LEU A 60 -7.82 -5.41 -10.37
C LEU A 60 -8.04 -6.91 -10.68
N ILE A 61 -8.95 -7.24 -11.59
CA ILE A 61 -9.22 -8.62 -12.02
C ILE A 61 -7.98 -9.30 -12.60
N CYS A 62 -7.11 -8.54 -13.28
CA CYS A 62 -5.93 -9.06 -13.98
C CYS A 62 -4.71 -9.28 -13.07
N LYS A 63 -4.74 -8.80 -11.83
CA LYS A 63 -3.57 -8.78 -10.93
C LYS A 63 -2.92 -10.14 -10.73
N ILE A 64 -3.73 -11.18 -10.55
CA ILE A 64 -3.25 -12.52 -10.25
C ILE A 64 -2.38 -13.13 -11.38
N TYR A 65 -2.52 -12.64 -12.62
CA TYR A 65 -1.76 -13.17 -13.78
C TYR A 65 -0.43 -12.45 -14.03
N ARG A 66 -0.05 -11.52 -13.18
CA ARG A 66 1.20 -10.75 -13.28
C ARG A 66 2.01 -10.89 -12.00
N PRO A 67 3.34 -10.73 -12.02
CA PRO A 67 4.10 -10.60 -10.78
C PRO A 67 3.48 -9.55 -9.87
N TYR A 68 3.29 -9.89 -8.60
CA TYR A 68 2.66 -9.03 -7.62
C TYR A 68 3.41 -9.11 -6.28
N LEU A 69 3.73 -7.98 -5.68
CA LEU A 69 4.56 -7.74 -4.52
C LEU A 69 5.97 -8.34 -4.65
N SER A 70 6.06 -9.63 -5.01
CA SER A 70 7.29 -10.33 -5.34
C SER A 70 7.17 -11.04 -6.69
N ASN A 71 8.28 -11.18 -7.43
CA ASN A 71 8.34 -11.92 -8.68
C ASN A 71 8.35 -13.45 -8.48
N THR A 72 8.59 -13.92 -7.26
CA THR A 72 8.72 -15.35 -6.94
C THR A 72 7.37 -16.04 -6.78
N MET A 73 6.28 -15.29 -6.57
CA MET A 73 4.96 -15.87 -6.31
C MET A 73 4.30 -16.42 -7.56
N ASN A 74 3.69 -17.60 -7.44
CA ASN A 74 2.80 -18.15 -8.45
C ASN A 74 1.37 -17.54 -8.34
N CYS A 75 0.48 -17.90 -9.27
CA CYS A 75 -0.87 -17.33 -9.35
C CYS A 75 -1.70 -17.59 -8.08
N SER A 76 -1.65 -18.79 -7.52
CA SER A 76 -2.40 -19.16 -6.30
C SER A 76 -1.89 -18.41 -5.06
N GLN A 77 -0.58 -18.26 -4.94
CA GLN A 77 0.03 -17.49 -3.86
C GLN A 77 -0.37 -16.02 -3.91
N ARG A 78 -0.48 -15.44 -5.12
CA ARG A 78 -0.99 -14.06 -5.29
C ARG A 78 -2.44 -13.92 -4.86
N VAL A 79 -3.30 -14.87 -5.24
CA VAL A 79 -4.71 -14.91 -4.79
C VAL A 79 -4.79 -14.97 -3.27
N HIS A 80 -3.97 -15.83 -2.65
CA HIS A 80 -3.94 -15.97 -1.21
C HIS A 80 -3.53 -14.66 -0.51
N LEU A 81 -2.44 -14.04 -0.96
CA LEU A 81 -1.94 -12.78 -0.41
C LEU A 81 -2.96 -11.65 -0.58
N LEU A 82 -3.52 -11.49 -1.78
CA LEU A 82 -4.56 -10.49 -2.05
C LEU A 82 -5.80 -10.74 -1.17
N GLY A 83 -6.19 -12.01 -0.97
CA GLY A 83 -7.27 -12.38 -0.08
C GLY A 83 -6.99 -11.99 1.38
N GLN A 84 -5.77 -12.18 1.85
CA GLN A 84 -5.35 -11.73 3.18
C GLN A 84 -5.41 -10.21 3.31
N HIS A 85 -4.91 -9.47 2.29
CA HIS A 85 -4.96 -8.02 2.27
C HIS A 85 -6.39 -7.50 2.39
N TYR A 86 -7.30 -7.95 1.53
CA TYR A 86 -8.67 -7.44 1.53
C TYR A 86 -9.45 -7.84 2.77
N ARG A 87 -9.25 -9.06 3.31
CA ARG A 87 -9.80 -9.43 4.62
C ARG A 87 -9.32 -8.49 5.72
N PHE A 88 -8.04 -8.19 5.75
CA PHE A 88 -7.48 -7.22 6.68
C PHE A 88 -8.15 -5.84 6.53
N ILE A 89 -8.22 -5.30 5.31
CA ILE A 89 -8.86 -4.01 5.00
C ILE A 89 -10.30 -3.96 5.50
N PHE A 90 -11.06 -5.02 5.28
CA PHE A 90 -12.47 -5.05 5.70
C PHE A 90 -12.64 -5.20 7.21
N ARG A 91 -11.85 -6.05 7.85
CA ARG A 91 -11.85 -6.21 9.31
C ARG A 91 -11.51 -4.93 10.06
N HIS A 92 -10.59 -4.13 9.52
CA HIS A 92 -10.19 -2.85 10.11
C HIS A 92 -11.04 -1.65 9.66
N GLY A 93 -12.15 -1.87 8.95
CA GLY A 93 -13.04 -0.80 8.50
C GLY A 93 -12.46 0.11 7.42
N LEU A 94 -11.34 -0.27 6.81
CA LEU A 94 -10.64 0.53 5.80
C LEU A 94 -11.23 0.40 4.39
N GLY A 95 -12.25 -0.44 4.21
CA GLY A 95 -12.87 -0.71 2.91
C GLY A 95 -13.39 0.54 2.19
N PRO A 96 -14.23 1.38 2.81
CA PRO A 96 -14.73 2.62 2.19
C PRO A 96 -13.60 3.58 1.80
N LEU A 97 -12.58 3.73 2.66
CA LEU A 97 -11.38 4.51 2.36
C LEU A 97 -10.65 3.97 1.14
N THR A 98 -10.48 2.64 1.06
CA THR A 98 -9.79 1.98 -0.06
C THR A 98 -10.54 2.22 -1.38
N VAL A 99 -11.88 2.19 -1.38
CA VAL A 99 -12.70 2.53 -2.56
C VAL A 99 -12.50 3.99 -2.97
N GLN A 100 -12.53 4.93 -2.01
CA GLN A 100 -12.25 6.33 -2.31
C GLN A 100 -10.83 6.52 -2.88
N ALA A 101 -9.84 5.88 -2.28
CA ALA A 101 -8.45 5.92 -2.72
C ALA A 101 -8.23 5.27 -4.11
N ALA A 102 -9.06 4.29 -4.48
CA ALA A 102 -9.07 3.71 -5.82
C ALA A 102 -9.66 4.66 -6.85
N ARG A 103 -10.66 5.47 -6.49
CA ARG A 103 -11.25 6.49 -7.37
C ARG A 103 -10.33 7.71 -7.54
N GLY A 104 -9.66 8.13 -6.49
CA GLY A 104 -8.76 9.29 -6.49
C GLY A 104 -7.87 9.36 -5.25
N ALA A 105 -6.92 10.28 -5.24
CA ALA A 105 -6.06 10.47 -4.08
C ALA A 105 -6.86 11.03 -2.89
N VAL A 106 -6.73 10.41 -1.72
CA VAL A 106 -7.37 10.84 -0.46
C VAL A 106 -6.32 11.49 0.43
N LEU A 107 -6.55 12.71 0.87
CA LEU A 107 -5.70 13.39 1.83
C LEU A 107 -5.81 12.70 3.20
N LEU A 108 -4.68 12.25 3.76
CA LEU A 108 -4.60 11.68 5.10
C LEU A 108 -4.07 12.69 6.12
N ALA A 109 -3.04 13.44 5.76
CA ALA A 109 -2.40 14.41 6.64
C ALA A 109 -1.69 15.49 5.82
N SER A 110 -1.45 16.64 6.45
CA SER A 110 -0.56 17.68 5.94
C SER A 110 0.36 18.17 7.05
N VAL A 111 1.51 18.68 6.66
CA VAL A 111 2.50 19.27 7.55
C VAL A 111 3.15 20.47 6.88
N GLU A 112 3.45 21.49 7.68
CA GLU A 112 4.21 22.65 7.23
C GLU A 112 5.70 22.43 7.46
N GLY A 113 6.50 22.77 6.44
CA GLY A 113 7.95 22.81 6.52
C GLY A 113 8.48 24.05 7.22
N LYS A 114 9.79 24.18 7.30
CA LYS A 114 10.49 25.30 7.96
C LYS A 114 10.10 26.66 7.41
N SER A 115 9.86 26.78 6.12
CA SER A 115 9.48 28.02 5.44
C SER A 115 7.97 28.26 5.35
N GLY A 116 7.13 27.40 5.97
CA GLY A 116 5.69 27.40 5.78
C GLY A 116 5.22 26.64 4.54
N ALA A 117 6.14 25.96 3.82
CA ALA A 117 5.80 25.14 2.68
C ALA A 117 4.94 23.94 3.11
N SER A 118 3.77 23.74 2.48
CA SER A 118 2.85 22.66 2.84
C SER A 118 3.18 21.36 2.10
N TYR A 119 3.30 20.28 2.85
CA TYR A 119 3.47 18.90 2.36
C TYR A 119 2.27 18.05 2.74
N GLN A 120 1.74 17.30 1.79
CA GLN A 120 0.56 16.48 1.96
C GLN A 120 0.90 15.01 1.83
N LEU A 121 0.35 14.19 2.75
CA LEU A 121 0.33 12.74 2.65
C LEU A 121 -1.03 12.31 2.12
N ARG A 122 -1.02 11.65 0.97
CA ARG A 122 -2.20 11.19 0.26
C ARG A 122 -2.17 9.67 0.11
N LEU A 123 -3.32 9.03 0.23
CA LEU A 123 -3.51 7.61 -0.04
C LEU A 123 -4.14 7.41 -1.41
N ARG A 124 -3.61 6.45 -2.17
CA ARG A 124 -4.23 5.87 -3.35
C ARG A 124 -4.35 4.36 -3.19
N ALA A 125 -5.20 3.72 -3.97
CA ALA A 125 -5.35 2.28 -3.96
C ALA A 125 -5.31 1.72 -5.38
N ILE A 126 -4.72 0.53 -5.52
CA ILE A 126 -4.56 -0.25 -6.75
C ILE A 126 -3.61 0.42 -7.74
N GLU A 127 -3.82 1.67 -8.07
CA GLU A 127 -2.98 2.49 -8.94
C GLU A 127 -2.50 3.77 -8.23
N PRO A 128 -1.33 4.30 -8.60
CA PRO A 128 -0.30 3.70 -9.48
C PRO A 128 0.37 2.50 -8.79
N MET A 129 1.35 1.89 -9.35
CA MET A 129 2.12 0.78 -8.73
C MET A 129 1.27 -0.50 -8.48
N GLU A 130 0.36 -0.80 -9.41
CA GLU A 130 -0.61 -1.90 -9.31
C GLU A 130 0.00 -3.28 -9.02
N ARG A 131 1.30 -3.46 -9.25
CA ARG A 131 2.01 -4.72 -9.05
C ARG A 131 2.84 -4.77 -7.77
N GLU A 132 3.07 -3.65 -7.16
CA GLU A 132 3.94 -3.49 -6.00
C GLU A 132 3.19 -3.37 -4.68
N GLY A 133 1.86 -3.17 -4.73
CA GLY A 133 1.02 -3.08 -3.53
C GLY A 133 -0.43 -2.72 -3.86
N GLU A 134 -1.31 -2.87 -2.87
CA GLU A 134 -2.73 -2.50 -2.98
C GLU A 134 -2.97 -1.05 -2.58
N LEU A 135 -2.17 -0.54 -1.66
CA LEU A 135 -2.24 0.84 -1.17
C LEU A 135 -0.95 1.58 -1.51
N VAL A 136 -1.06 2.86 -1.82
CA VAL A 136 0.09 3.71 -2.13
C VAL A 136 0.00 4.98 -1.28
N LEU A 137 0.97 5.16 -0.39
CA LEU A 137 1.16 6.39 0.34
C LEU A 137 2.03 7.33 -0.50
N GLN A 138 1.60 8.57 -0.68
CA GLN A 138 2.28 9.58 -1.50
C GLN A 138 2.55 10.84 -0.68
N LEU A 139 3.78 11.33 -0.73
CA LEU A 139 4.16 12.67 -0.27
C LEU A 139 4.10 13.61 -1.47
N VAL A 140 3.34 14.69 -1.33
CA VAL A 140 3.06 15.66 -2.41
C VAL A 140 3.32 17.08 -1.91
N HIS A 141 3.90 17.93 -2.72
CA HIS A 141 4.08 19.36 -2.48
C HIS A 141 3.62 20.16 -3.70
N ASN A 142 2.70 21.10 -3.52
CA ASN A 142 2.13 21.94 -4.60
C ASN A 142 1.63 21.15 -5.82
N GLY A 143 1.07 19.95 -5.60
CA GLY A 143 0.62 19.06 -6.67
C GLY A 143 1.71 18.16 -7.26
N ASP A 144 2.98 18.47 -7.05
CA ASP A 144 4.10 17.65 -7.51
C ASP A 144 4.35 16.47 -6.56
N LEU A 145 4.56 15.26 -7.13
CA LEU A 145 4.89 14.07 -6.37
C LEU A 145 6.35 14.12 -5.91
N VAL A 146 6.55 14.10 -4.58
CA VAL A 146 7.89 14.06 -3.97
C VAL A 146 8.36 12.63 -3.75
N TYR A 147 7.47 11.75 -3.26
CA TYR A 147 7.79 10.35 -3.00
C TYR A 147 6.54 9.47 -2.93
N SER A 148 6.67 8.20 -3.30
CA SER A 148 5.60 7.20 -3.19
C SER A 148 6.11 5.92 -2.56
N SER A 149 5.24 5.23 -1.81
CA SER A 149 5.48 3.89 -1.30
C SER A 149 4.26 3.01 -1.49
N ALA A 150 4.41 1.88 -2.20
CA ALA A 150 3.35 0.89 -2.39
C ALA A 150 3.47 -0.21 -1.35
N PHE A 151 2.34 -0.60 -0.74
CA PHE A 151 2.33 -1.58 0.34
C PHE A 151 1.05 -2.41 0.37
N SER A 152 1.13 -3.54 1.06
CA SER A 152 0.00 -4.43 1.32
C SER A 152 0.11 -5.08 2.68
N PHE A 153 -1.03 -5.47 3.26
CA PHE A 153 -1.09 -6.24 4.50
C PHE A 153 -1.25 -7.73 4.18
N PHE A 154 -0.55 -8.59 4.88
CA PHE A 154 -0.69 -10.04 4.72
C PHE A 154 -0.18 -10.79 5.95
N GLN A 155 -0.56 -12.06 6.08
CA GLN A 155 -0.11 -12.93 7.17
C GLN A 155 1.31 -13.41 6.88
N GLY A 156 2.22 -13.15 7.79
CA GLY A 156 3.56 -13.70 7.83
C GLY A 156 3.65 -14.87 8.81
N GLU A 157 4.87 -15.37 9.01
CA GLU A 157 5.14 -16.49 9.91
C GLU A 157 4.90 -16.16 11.39
N ARG A 158 5.12 -14.91 11.79
CA ARG A 158 5.07 -14.43 13.18
C ARG A 158 3.95 -13.44 13.47
N GLY A 159 2.97 -13.33 12.59
CA GLY A 159 1.87 -12.38 12.73
C GLY A 159 1.59 -11.59 11.47
N MET A 160 0.81 -10.54 11.60
CA MET A 160 0.50 -9.64 10.48
C MET A 160 1.73 -8.85 10.04
N VAL A 161 1.87 -8.69 8.74
CA VAL A 161 2.98 -8.02 8.07
C VAL A 161 2.43 -6.86 7.23
N LEU A 162 3.09 -5.72 7.27
CA LEU A 162 2.96 -4.68 6.27
C LEU A 162 4.12 -4.82 5.28
N GLY A 163 3.84 -5.24 4.05
CA GLY A 163 4.87 -5.44 3.03
C GLY A 163 4.98 -4.25 2.08
N ILE A 164 6.18 -3.69 1.94
CA ILE A 164 6.50 -2.62 0.99
C ILE A 164 7.10 -3.26 -0.26
N GLY A 165 6.37 -3.18 -1.38
CA GLY A 165 6.82 -3.72 -2.67
C GLY A 165 7.51 -2.69 -3.56
N CYS A 166 7.33 -1.40 -3.29
CA CYS A 166 7.99 -0.34 -4.04
C CYS A 166 8.14 0.93 -3.21
N MET A 167 9.28 1.58 -3.40
CA MET A 167 9.52 2.95 -2.96
C MET A 167 10.12 3.74 -4.12
N GLN A 168 9.50 4.85 -4.48
CA GLN A 168 9.90 5.61 -5.65
C GLN A 168 9.79 7.11 -5.44
N GLY A 169 10.88 7.84 -5.71
CA GLY A 169 10.91 9.27 -5.93
C GLY A 169 11.01 9.58 -7.42
N PRO A 170 10.84 10.82 -7.83
CA PRO A 170 11.09 11.25 -9.20
C PRO A 170 12.59 11.17 -9.52
N ASN A 171 12.92 10.80 -10.77
CA ASN A 171 14.29 10.60 -11.25
C ASN A 171 14.80 11.73 -12.14
N SER A 172 14.00 12.76 -12.42
CA SER A 172 14.42 13.96 -13.15
C SER A 172 15.22 14.91 -12.24
N GLU A 173 16.02 15.80 -12.84
CA GLU A 173 16.75 16.83 -12.08
C GLU A 173 15.83 17.67 -11.20
N ARG A 174 14.68 18.12 -11.75
CA ARG A 174 13.63 18.81 -10.98
C ARG A 174 13.13 17.95 -9.82
N GLY A 175 12.94 16.66 -10.05
CA GLY A 175 12.49 15.73 -9.02
C GLY A 175 13.51 15.51 -7.92
N LEU A 176 14.79 15.41 -8.26
CA LEU A 176 15.86 15.33 -7.27
C LEU A 176 15.95 16.62 -6.43
N GLN A 177 15.70 17.79 -7.06
CA GLN A 177 15.63 19.06 -6.34
C GLN A 177 14.44 19.08 -5.37
N LEU A 178 13.25 18.61 -5.76
CA LEU A 178 12.09 18.47 -4.87
C LEU A 178 12.39 17.61 -3.63
N ILE A 179 13.13 16.50 -3.81
CA ILE A 179 13.55 15.64 -2.69
C ILE A 179 14.51 16.37 -1.75
N LYS A 180 15.46 17.14 -2.28
CA LYS A 180 16.40 17.93 -1.49
C LYS A 180 15.68 19.04 -0.71
N ASP A 181 14.76 19.74 -1.37
CA ASP A 181 13.97 20.79 -0.75
C ASP A 181 13.06 20.24 0.33
N ALA A 182 12.34 19.15 0.08
CA ALA A 182 11.53 18.45 1.08
C ALA A 182 12.39 17.99 2.28
N THR A 183 13.60 17.48 2.04
CA THR A 183 14.51 17.09 3.12
C THR A 183 14.88 18.28 4.00
N ARG A 184 15.18 19.43 3.41
CA ARG A 184 15.52 20.66 4.14
C ARG A 184 14.30 21.20 4.90
N GLU A 185 13.15 21.25 4.27
CA GLU A 185 11.89 21.71 4.87
C GLU A 185 11.44 20.82 6.04
N LEU A 186 11.57 19.52 5.91
CA LEU A 186 11.20 18.52 6.94
C LEU A 186 12.33 18.28 7.96
N HIS A 187 13.09 19.31 8.31
CA HIS A 187 14.12 19.28 9.36
C HIS A 187 15.20 18.20 9.11
N GLY A 188 15.63 18.01 7.87
CA GLY A 188 16.62 16.98 7.51
C GLY A 188 16.06 15.56 7.43
N LEU A 189 14.74 15.38 7.55
CA LEU A 189 14.08 14.09 7.37
C LEU A 189 13.93 13.79 5.88
N ARG A 190 14.71 12.84 5.37
CA ARG A 190 14.62 12.43 3.97
C ARG A 190 13.26 11.81 3.67
N PRO A 191 12.59 12.15 2.54
CA PRO A 191 11.28 11.59 2.18
C PRO A 191 11.20 10.07 2.26
N LYS A 192 12.24 9.34 1.82
CA LYS A 192 12.29 7.88 1.93
C LYS A 192 12.20 7.38 3.38
N ASN A 193 12.94 8.01 4.30
CA ASN A 193 12.95 7.64 5.71
C ASN A 193 11.62 8.02 6.40
N LEU A 194 11.02 9.16 6.02
CA LEU A 194 9.70 9.56 6.46
C LEU A 194 8.66 8.48 6.11
N MET A 195 8.64 8.02 4.83
CA MET A 195 7.68 7.03 4.38
C MET A 195 7.80 5.70 5.12
N VAL A 196 9.02 5.18 5.31
CA VAL A 196 9.24 3.92 6.05
C VAL A 196 8.82 4.05 7.51
N LYS A 197 9.13 5.16 8.18
CA LYS A 197 8.72 5.40 9.57
C LYS A 197 7.20 5.49 9.72
N LEU A 198 6.52 6.19 8.81
CA LEU A 198 5.06 6.29 8.83
C LEU A 198 4.38 4.96 8.52
N LEU A 199 4.90 4.17 7.56
CA LEU A 199 4.38 2.83 7.28
C LEU A 199 4.65 1.87 8.43
N GLY A 200 5.81 1.96 9.10
CA GLY A 200 6.09 1.21 10.32
C GLY A 200 5.11 1.53 11.45
N GLN A 201 4.77 2.81 11.63
CA GLN A 201 3.75 3.24 12.60
C GLN A 201 2.35 2.76 12.21
N ILE A 202 1.95 2.90 10.94
CA ILE A 202 0.66 2.39 10.45
C ILE A 202 0.57 0.88 10.69
N GLY A 203 1.64 0.13 10.43
CA GLY A 203 1.70 -1.30 10.72
C GLY A 203 1.52 -1.57 12.22
N TYR A 204 2.24 -0.85 13.07
CA TYR A 204 2.14 -0.97 14.52
C TYR A 204 0.72 -0.70 15.03
N ASP A 205 0.10 0.38 14.60
CA ASP A 205 -1.26 0.78 14.99
C ASP A 205 -2.32 -0.26 14.60
N HIS A 206 -2.04 -1.08 13.59
CA HIS A 206 -2.92 -2.13 13.11
C HIS A 206 -2.45 -3.55 13.50
N GLY A 207 -1.57 -3.68 14.49
CA GLY A 207 -1.12 -4.95 15.02
C GLY A 207 -0.16 -5.75 14.14
N CYS A 208 0.48 -5.11 13.14
CA CYS A 208 1.56 -5.75 12.40
C CYS A 208 2.82 -5.83 13.25
N THR A 209 3.48 -6.98 13.20
CA THR A 209 4.75 -7.21 13.92
C THR A 209 5.96 -6.92 13.06
N GLU A 210 5.80 -6.98 11.73
CA GLU A 210 6.89 -6.92 10.76
C GLU A 210 6.56 -5.93 9.63
N LEU A 211 7.55 -5.12 9.27
CA LEU A 211 7.61 -4.38 8.03
C LEU A 211 8.50 -5.17 7.06
N ARG A 212 7.92 -5.81 6.05
CA ARG A 212 8.65 -6.55 5.03
C ARG A 212 8.97 -5.65 3.84
N LEU A 213 10.20 -5.71 3.38
CA LEU A 213 10.77 -4.82 2.38
C LEU A 213 11.30 -5.65 1.24
N VAL A 214 10.77 -5.47 0.03
CA VAL A 214 11.18 -6.27 -1.13
C VAL A 214 12.65 -6.02 -1.48
N GLY A 215 13.45 -7.10 -1.60
CA GLY A 215 14.83 -7.05 -2.05
C GLY A 215 14.95 -6.93 -3.57
N ASN A 216 16.10 -6.48 -4.08
CA ASN A 216 16.33 -6.24 -5.50
C ASN A 216 15.98 -7.44 -6.39
N THR A 217 16.32 -8.66 -5.95
CA THR A 217 16.09 -9.90 -6.69
C THR A 217 14.61 -10.28 -6.78
N ASN A 218 13.80 -9.86 -5.81
CA ASN A 218 12.40 -10.21 -5.67
C ASN A 218 11.43 -9.18 -6.28
N ARG A 219 11.94 -8.03 -6.73
CA ARG A 219 11.09 -6.98 -7.32
C ARG A 219 10.29 -7.46 -8.51
N THR A 220 9.04 -7.01 -8.61
CA THR A 220 8.15 -7.29 -9.75
C THR A 220 8.70 -6.78 -11.07
N VAL A 221 9.60 -5.80 -11.04
CA VAL A 221 10.27 -5.16 -12.18
C VAL A 221 11.71 -5.66 -12.38
N CYS A 222 12.09 -6.77 -11.77
CA CYS A 222 13.45 -7.34 -11.83
C CYS A 222 13.98 -7.45 -13.27
N GLY A 223 13.15 -7.83 -14.24
CA GLY A 223 13.52 -7.86 -15.65
C GLY A 223 13.92 -6.48 -16.22
N ALA A 224 13.21 -5.42 -15.85
CA ALA A 224 13.54 -4.05 -16.26
C ALA A 224 14.80 -3.53 -15.55
N THR A 225 15.03 -3.95 -14.31
CA THR A 225 16.26 -3.64 -13.56
C THR A 225 17.47 -4.28 -14.23
N ARG A 226 17.39 -5.57 -14.60
CA ARG A 226 18.45 -6.27 -15.33
C ARG A 226 18.76 -5.65 -16.70
N GLN A 227 17.80 -4.98 -17.32
CA GLN A 227 17.95 -4.24 -18.59
C GLN A 227 18.45 -2.81 -18.38
N GLY A 228 18.82 -2.41 -17.16
CA GLY A 228 19.29 -1.04 -16.88
C GLY A 228 18.21 0.05 -16.97
N LYS A 229 16.93 -0.32 -17.03
CA LYS A 229 15.80 0.62 -17.09
C LYS A 229 15.35 1.15 -15.73
N VAL A 230 15.77 0.48 -14.65
CA VAL A 230 15.44 0.84 -13.27
C VAL A 230 16.71 0.81 -12.45
N HIS A 231 17.12 1.94 -11.93
CA HIS A 231 18.41 2.15 -11.27
C HIS A 231 18.33 2.15 -9.73
N ALA A 232 17.13 2.11 -9.15
CA ALA A 232 16.97 2.15 -7.69
C ALA A 232 17.52 0.86 -7.06
N ASP A 233 18.52 1.00 -6.20
CA ASP A 233 19.08 -0.09 -5.39
C ASP A 233 18.34 -0.16 -4.06
N TYR A 234 17.49 -1.18 -3.92
CA TYR A 234 16.70 -1.39 -2.72
C TYR A 234 17.51 -2.05 -1.60
N ASP A 235 18.44 -2.93 -1.94
CA ASP A 235 19.26 -3.60 -0.92
C ASP A 235 20.11 -2.56 -0.18
N ALA A 236 20.76 -1.64 -0.90
CA ALA A 236 21.47 -0.53 -0.29
C ALA A 236 20.54 0.40 0.53
N LEU A 237 19.30 0.64 0.05
CA LEU A 237 18.31 1.43 0.79
C LEU A 237 17.92 0.76 2.11
N TRP A 238 17.69 -0.54 2.11
CA TRP A 238 17.29 -1.28 3.31
C TRP A 238 18.43 -1.42 4.31
N GLN A 239 19.67 -1.61 3.83
CA GLN A 239 20.87 -1.61 4.67
C GLN A 239 21.08 -0.24 5.34
N GLU A 240 20.86 0.88 4.63
CA GLU A 240 20.93 2.24 5.23
C GLU A 240 19.91 2.44 6.37
N LEU A 241 18.83 1.65 6.39
CA LEU A 241 17.80 1.67 7.42
C LEU A 241 17.98 0.59 8.50
N ASP A 242 19.13 -0.08 8.52
CA ASP A 242 19.43 -1.18 9.43
C ASP A 242 18.44 -2.35 9.36
N ALA A 243 17.85 -2.59 8.17
CA ALA A 243 16.95 -3.69 7.96
C ALA A 243 17.70 -5.03 7.88
N ASN A 244 17.14 -6.06 8.49
CA ASN A 244 17.72 -7.40 8.51
C ASN A 244 17.38 -8.13 7.20
N LEU A 245 18.41 -8.68 6.53
CA LEU A 245 18.24 -9.54 5.37
C LEU A 245 17.60 -10.87 5.79
N ARG A 246 16.59 -11.32 5.04
CA ARG A 246 15.89 -12.59 5.20
C ARG A 246 16.46 -13.66 4.27
N ALA A 247 16.21 -14.93 4.61
CA ALA A 247 16.64 -16.06 3.78
C ALA A 247 16.01 -16.08 2.37
N ASP A 248 14.83 -15.45 2.21
CA ASP A 248 14.12 -15.34 0.93
C ASP A 248 14.63 -14.19 0.03
N GLY A 249 15.62 -13.41 0.50
CA GLY A 249 16.20 -12.28 -0.22
C GLY A 249 15.45 -10.96 -0.05
N ASP A 250 14.37 -10.94 0.72
CA ASP A 250 13.74 -9.70 1.19
C ASP A 250 14.41 -9.19 2.47
N TYR A 251 14.01 -8.02 2.94
CA TYR A 251 14.46 -7.44 4.20
C TYR A 251 13.30 -7.28 5.17
N GLN A 252 13.62 -7.13 6.45
CA GLN A 252 12.63 -6.90 7.49
C GLN A 252 13.07 -5.87 8.52
N LEU A 253 12.09 -5.11 8.99
CA LEU A 253 12.15 -4.25 10.17
C LEU A 253 11.00 -4.61 11.11
N ALA A 254 11.11 -4.27 12.39
CA ALA A 254 9.95 -4.33 13.27
C ALA A 254 8.97 -3.17 12.96
N CYS A 255 7.68 -3.43 13.01
CA CYS A 255 6.69 -2.36 13.12
C CYS A 255 6.74 -1.82 14.55
N MET A 256 7.05 -0.54 14.70
CA MET A 256 7.21 0.09 16.01
C MET A 256 6.58 1.48 16.04
N ALA A 257 6.11 1.87 17.22
CA ALA A 257 5.69 3.24 17.47
C ALA A 257 6.86 4.22 17.28
N ILE A 258 6.54 5.41 16.76
CA ILE A 258 7.51 6.50 16.64
C ILE A 258 7.90 6.96 18.04
N ALA A 259 9.11 6.61 18.46
CA ALA A 259 9.65 6.96 19.76
C ALA A 259 10.35 8.33 19.75
N ALA A 260 10.33 9.01 20.90
CA ALA A 260 11.10 10.22 21.10
C ALA A 260 12.61 9.93 20.96
N PRO A 261 13.38 10.84 20.35
CA PRO A 261 14.83 10.62 20.21
C PRO A 261 15.53 10.69 21.57
N ASP A 262 16.49 9.80 21.79
CA ASP A 262 17.43 9.97 22.89
C ASP A 262 18.34 11.18 22.62
N LEU A 263 18.06 12.27 23.32
CA LEU A 263 18.80 13.52 23.16
C LEU A 263 20.18 13.49 23.82
N ALA A 264 20.45 12.55 24.73
CA ALA A 264 21.74 12.45 25.38
C ALA A 264 22.84 12.07 24.39
N GLY A 265 22.52 11.13 23.48
CA GLY A 265 23.44 10.68 22.41
C GLY A 265 23.57 11.66 21.23
N ILE A 266 22.78 12.76 21.21
CA ILE A 266 22.79 13.73 20.09
C ILE A 266 23.59 14.97 20.45
N PRO A 267 24.56 15.43 19.62
CA PRO A 267 25.27 16.69 19.83
C PRO A 267 24.30 17.87 20.03
N SER A 268 24.60 18.76 20.98
CA SER A 268 23.68 19.84 21.42
C SER A 268 23.15 20.68 20.26
N LYS A 269 23.99 21.02 19.27
CA LYS A 269 23.62 21.78 18.06
C LYS A 269 22.59 21.09 17.16
N LYS A 270 22.44 19.75 17.28
CA LYS A 270 21.48 18.95 16.49
C LYS A 270 20.21 18.56 17.24
N ARG A 271 20.15 18.81 18.56
CA ARG A 271 19.01 18.40 19.42
C ARG A 271 17.70 19.09 19.02
N SER A 272 17.74 20.38 18.70
CA SER A 272 16.55 21.11 18.26
C SER A 272 15.96 20.52 16.97
N GLU A 273 16.83 20.18 16.00
CA GLU A 273 16.39 19.57 14.75
C GLU A 273 15.86 18.15 14.97
N ALA A 274 16.46 17.37 15.88
CA ALA A 274 15.96 16.05 16.23
C ALA A 274 14.56 16.11 16.89
N ARG A 275 14.32 17.07 17.78
CA ARG A 275 13.00 17.32 18.38
C ARG A 275 11.96 17.68 17.33
N LYS A 276 12.28 18.61 16.41
CA LYS A 276 11.37 19.02 15.34
C LYS A 276 11.03 17.89 14.37
N ARG A 277 12.02 17.04 14.03
CA ARG A 277 11.77 15.82 13.25
C ARG A 277 10.81 14.86 13.94
N HIS A 278 10.99 14.65 15.23
CA HIS A 278 10.10 13.81 16.02
C HIS A 278 8.69 14.40 16.09
N GLU A 279 8.57 15.69 16.37
CA GLU A 279 7.29 16.40 16.39
C GLU A 279 6.55 16.29 15.04
N THR A 280 7.25 16.53 13.92
CA THR A 280 6.71 16.34 12.57
C THR A 280 6.18 14.90 12.36
N LEU A 281 6.97 13.88 12.73
CA LEU A 281 6.59 12.48 12.58
C LEU A 281 5.38 12.13 13.46
N SER A 282 5.37 12.57 14.72
CA SER A 282 4.29 12.29 15.68
C SER A 282 2.97 12.95 15.24
N THR A 283 3.04 14.22 14.81
CA THR A 283 1.85 14.94 14.30
C THR A 283 1.30 14.26 13.04
N LEU A 284 2.15 13.94 12.08
CA LEU A 284 1.72 13.23 10.86
C LEU A 284 1.11 11.87 11.18
N SER A 285 1.74 11.10 12.06
CA SER A 285 1.26 9.79 12.47
C SER A 285 -0.11 9.86 13.15
N ALA A 286 -0.30 10.77 14.11
CA ALA A 286 -1.57 10.96 14.80
C ALA A 286 -2.67 11.40 13.82
N THR A 287 -2.37 12.31 12.90
CA THR A 287 -3.32 12.79 11.88
C THR A 287 -3.69 11.67 10.90
N ILE A 288 -2.72 10.85 10.47
CA ILE A 288 -2.96 9.68 9.62
C ILE A 288 -3.87 8.69 10.35
N ALA A 289 -3.56 8.32 11.60
CA ALA A 289 -4.36 7.40 12.38
C ALA A 289 -5.82 7.91 12.51
N ALA A 290 -6.02 9.18 12.85
CA ALA A 290 -7.35 9.79 12.88
C ALA A 290 -8.05 9.72 11.51
N SER A 291 -7.33 9.99 10.42
CA SER A 291 -7.89 9.94 9.06
C SER A 291 -8.24 8.52 8.60
N LEU A 292 -7.47 7.51 9.01
CA LEU A 292 -7.75 6.11 8.69
C LEU A 292 -9.04 5.61 9.38
N HIS A 293 -9.30 6.06 10.60
CA HIS A 293 -10.46 5.68 11.41
C HIS A 293 -11.65 6.64 11.29
N ALA A 294 -11.52 7.74 10.54
CA ALA A 294 -12.61 8.69 10.37
C ALA A 294 -13.85 8.03 9.72
N PRO A 295 -15.06 8.24 10.27
CA PRO A 295 -16.29 7.76 9.64
C PRO A 295 -16.44 8.36 8.24
N ARG A 296 -16.55 7.52 7.20
CA ARG A 296 -16.66 7.96 5.80
C ARG A 296 -18.06 7.63 5.26
N PHE A 297 -19.07 8.24 5.88
CA PHE A 297 -20.48 7.95 5.60
C PHE A 297 -21.13 8.82 4.51
N GLU A 298 -20.39 9.66 3.81
CA GLU A 298 -20.97 10.62 2.87
C GLU A 298 -20.86 10.24 1.41
N ALA A 299 -21.20 9.07 0.93
CA ALA A 299 -21.47 8.91 -0.51
C ALA A 299 -22.18 7.62 -0.90
N VAL A 300 -22.76 6.88 0.02
CA VAL A 300 -23.65 5.79 -0.39
C VAL A 300 -24.92 5.86 0.45
N ALA A 301 -25.83 6.71 0.03
CA ALA A 301 -27.23 6.62 0.42
C ALA A 301 -27.82 5.34 -0.21
N THR A 302 -27.50 4.21 0.36
CA THR A 302 -28.10 2.91 0.05
C THR A 302 -28.25 2.14 1.37
N PRO A 303 -29.29 1.28 1.53
CA PRO A 303 -29.59 0.54 2.77
C PRO A 303 -28.50 -0.42 3.27
N LEU A 304 -27.31 -0.34 2.71
CA LEU A 304 -26.13 -1.20 2.95
C LEU A 304 -25.38 -0.90 4.26
N GLY A 305 -25.56 0.27 4.86
CA GLY A 305 -24.85 0.66 6.11
C GLY A 305 -25.13 -0.26 7.29
N GLN A 306 -26.33 -0.83 7.40
CA GLN A 306 -26.67 -1.79 8.44
C GLN A 306 -26.07 -3.19 8.20
N GLN A 307 -25.89 -3.61 6.94
CA GLN A 307 -25.25 -4.88 6.61
C GLN A 307 -23.76 -4.91 6.93
N TYR A 308 -23.06 -3.76 6.85
CA TYR A 308 -21.63 -3.70 7.17
C TYR A 308 -21.35 -3.91 8.67
N ALA A 309 -22.21 -3.39 9.54
CA ALA A 309 -22.11 -3.60 10.98
C ALA A 309 -22.34 -5.08 11.34
N THR A 310 -23.30 -5.73 10.68
CA THR A 310 -23.66 -7.14 10.90
C THR A 310 -22.56 -8.08 10.39
N LEU A 311 -21.93 -7.79 9.23
CA LEU A 311 -20.84 -8.61 8.69
C LEU A 311 -19.52 -8.45 9.47
N ALA A 312 -19.25 -7.28 10.04
CA ALA A 312 -18.13 -7.07 10.94
C ALA A 312 -18.33 -7.80 12.29
N SER A 313 -19.57 -7.96 12.72
CA SER A 313 -19.97 -8.76 13.90
C SER A 313 -19.85 -10.26 13.63
N ALA A 314 -20.37 -10.74 12.50
CA ALA A 314 -20.29 -12.15 12.11
C ALA A 314 -18.85 -12.64 11.91
N ALA A 315 -17.98 -11.79 11.35
CA ALA A 315 -16.56 -12.13 11.19
C ALA A 315 -15.79 -12.22 12.53
N ARG A 316 -16.33 -11.70 13.63
CA ARG A 316 -15.76 -11.87 14.98
C ARG A 316 -16.20 -13.18 15.63
N GLU A 317 -17.40 -13.67 15.32
CA GLU A 317 -17.91 -14.93 15.85
C GLU A 317 -17.22 -16.16 15.24
N ASP A 318 -16.87 -16.10 13.95
CA ASP A 318 -16.16 -17.20 13.27
C ASP A 318 -14.71 -17.42 13.77
N ASP A 319 -14.06 -16.40 14.30
CA ASP A 319 -12.69 -16.53 14.87
C ASP A 319 -12.70 -17.16 16.29
N GLU A 320 -13.82 -17.13 17.02
CA GLU A 320 -13.97 -17.75 18.34
C GLU A 320 -14.13 -19.28 18.26
N TYR A 321 -14.65 -19.80 17.12
CA TYR A 321 -14.80 -21.23 16.86
C TYR A 321 -13.56 -21.90 16.22
N ALA A 322 -12.57 -21.13 15.79
CA ALA A 322 -11.34 -21.66 15.20
C ALA A 322 -10.19 -21.87 16.21
N LEU A 323 -10.43 -21.58 17.49
CA LEU A 323 -9.47 -21.73 18.61
C LEU A 323 -9.97 -22.70 19.70
N ALA A 324 -11.01 -23.47 19.44
CA ALA A 324 -11.49 -24.55 20.35
C ALA A 324 -11.07 -25.94 19.84
#